data_b7f7dcf60954e50d8c5c9aed01f0af4f
#
_entry.id   b7f7dcf60954e50d8c5c9aed01f0af4f
#
_cell.length_a   1.000
_cell.length_b   1.000
_cell.length_c   1.000
_cell.angle_alpha   90.00
_cell.angle_beta   90.00
_cell.angle_gamma   90.00
#
_symmetry.space_group_name_H-M   'P 1'
#
loop_
_entity.id
_entity.type
_entity.pdbx_description
1 polymer ?
#
loop_
_entity_poly.entity_id
_entity_poly.type
_entity_poly.pdbx_seq_one_letter_code
_entity_poly.pdbx_strand_id
1 'polypeptide(L)'
;MKEIKYKDIEEILQKAKRAEGQRIIDLVGDYGTNNDKGKVGNLIQKGYFGIPVNNNPEADFKELGFPMELKVTPVKRLQKPKKELNSDLVAKERLVLSMIDYNNIDLDESFFTSHVFEKTESTLLMHYLHDYNNEIKTQNKILYSHILDLNEDLTDMEKNIIEEDFQIIRNKIITGNAHELSESNTKILAATTKGQGNQKPRTYKFSDINAKGRAFSFKPSFMTLLFNRKYNNAKIITPKSGKSDIFSFFEEIVDKYKGINIYEDYIQRRLKQGIHEPKDNKSMNA
;
A
#
# COMPACT_ATOMS: atom_id res chain seq x y z
N MET A 1 1.44 -27.65 -6.05
CA MET A 1 1.43 -26.38 -6.82
C MET A 1 2.80 -26.23 -7.45
N LYS A 2 2.92 -25.89 -8.75
CA LYS A 2 4.21 -25.52 -9.32
C LYS A 2 4.63 -24.19 -8.68
N GLU A 3 5.78 -24.17 -8.06
CA GLU A 3 6.41 -22.95 -7.57
C GLU A 3 6.65 -22.04 -8.78
N ILE A 4 6.02 -20.88 -8.81
CA ILE A 4 6.24 -19.91 -9.89
C ILE A 4 7.54 -19.20 -9.56
N LYS A 5 8.58 -19.41 -10.35
CA LYS A 5 9.86 -18.70 -10.24
C LYS A 5 9.87 -17.56 -11.26
N TYR A 6 10.06 -16.35 -10.79
CA TYR A 6 10.30 -15.19 -11.65
C TYR A 6 11.79 -15.06 -11.93
N LYS A 7 12.14 -14.72 -13.17
CA LYS A 7 13.54 -14.52 -13.56
C LYS A 7 14.08 -13.19 -13.08
N ASP A 8 13.21 -12.18 -13.14
CA ASP A 8 13.54 -10.79 -12.85
C ASP A 8 12.27 -10.01 -12.48
N ILE A 9 12.46 -8.75 -12.10
CA ILE A 9 11.38 -7.86 -11.73
C ILE A 9 10.50 -7.48 -12.93
N GLU A 10 11.07 -7.49 -14.14
CA GLU A 10 10.33 -7.16 -15.35
C GLU A 10 9.18 -8.15 -15.56
N GLU A 11 9.43 -9.44 -15.36
CA GLU A 11 8.41 -10.47 -15.46
C GLU A 11 7.26 -10.24 -14.46
N ILE A 12 7.58 -9.81 -13.23
CA ILE A 12 6.57 -9.48 -12.20
C ILE A 12 5.73 -8.28 -12.65
N LEU A 13 6.39 -7.22 -13.11
CA LEU A 13 5.71 -5.99 -13.54
C LEU A 13 4.87 -6.18 -14.79
N GLN A 14 5.39 -6.92 -15.77
CA GLN A 14 4.63 -7.28 -16.97
C GLN A 14 3.41 -8.15 -16.62
N LYS A 15 3.56 -9.05 -15.64
CA LYS A 15 2.44 -9.84 -15.15
C LYS A 15 1.38 -8.96 -14.50
N ALA A 16 1.77 -8.02 -13.63
CA ALA A 16 0.85 -7.04 -13.04
C ALA A 16 0.12 -6.23 -14.12
N LYS A 17 0.84 -5.79 -15.16
CA LYS A 17 0.27 -5.03 -16.28
C LYS A 17 -0.72 -5.85 -17.09
N ARG A 18 -0.42 -7.12 -17.36
CA ARG A 18 -1.35 -8.02 -18.08
C ARG A 18 -2.66 -8.28 -17.31
N ALA A 19 -2.68 -8.08 -15.98
CA ALA A 19 -3.90 -8.22 -15.19
C ALA A 19 -4.88 -7.07 -15.40
N GLU A 20 -4.42 -5.91 -15.87
CA GLU A 20 -5.31 -4.75 -16.07
C GLU A 20 -6.43 -5.04 -17.08
N GLY A 21 -7.64 -4.64 -16.72
CA GLY A 21 -8.86 -4.92 -17.50
C GLY A 21 -9.46 -6.31 -17.29
N GLN A 22 -8.71 -7.25 -16.71
CA GLN A 22 -9.19 -8.61 -16.45
C GLN A 22 -9.95 -8.71 -15.13
N ARG A 23 -10.94 -9.61 -15.06
CA ARG A 23 -11.63 -9.90 -13.80
C ARG A 23 -10.70 -10.73 -12.90
N ILE A 24 -10.78 -10.47 -11.61
CA ILE A 24 -9.96 -11.19 -10.62
C ILE A 24 -10.18 -12.70 -10.72
N ILE A 25 -11.43 -13.14 -10.92
CA ILE A 25 -11.74 -14.58 -11.05
C ILE A 25 -11.03 -15.23 -12.24
N ASP A 26 -10.88 -14.51 -13.34
CA ASP A 26 -10.21 -15.04 -14.55
C ASP A 26 -8.69 -15.16 -14.33
N LEU A 27 -8.13 -14.33 -13.44
CA LEU A 27 -6.70 -14.36 -13.08
C LEU A 27 -6.36 -15.49 -12.10
N VAL A 28 -7.28 -15.79 -11.16
CA VAL A 28 -7.01 -16.71 -10.04
C VAL A 28 -7.67 -18.09 -10.21
N GLY A 29 -8.51 -18.27 -11.22
CA GLY A 29 -9.19 -19.54 -11.51
C GLY A 29 -10.04 -20.02 -10.34
N ASP A 30 -9.98 -21.33 -10.06
CA ASP A 30 -10.82 -22.00 -9.04
C ASP A 30 -10.65 -21.48 -7.60
N TYR A 31 -9.62 -20.67 -7.34
CA TYR A 31 -9.46 -20.00 -6.04
C TYR A 31 -10.49 -18.91 -5.76
N GLY A 32 -11.27 -18.49 -6.79
CA GLY A 32 -12.10 -17.27 -6.76
C GLY A 32 -13.49 -17.38 -6.15
N THR A 33 -13.91 -18.53 -5.63
CA THR A 33 -15.34 -18.81 -5.36
C THR A 33 -15.89 -18.36 -3.99
N ASN A 34 -15.09 -17.80 -3.10
CA ASN A 34 -15.51 -17.47 -1.72
C ASN A 34 -15.49 -15.96 -1.39
N ASN A 35 -16.55 -15.49 -0.73
CA ASN A 35 -16.86 -14.07 -0.44
C ASN A 35 -16.10 -13.38 0.72
N ASP A 36 -14.97 -13.90 1.21
CA ASP A 36 -14.29 -13.36 2.39
C ASP A 36 -13.57 -12.02 2.16
N LYS A 37 -13.78 -11.08 3.08
CA LYS A 37 -13.31 -9.69 3.00
C LYS A 37 -11.77 -9.48 2.95
N GLY A 38 -10.97 -10.44 3.33
CA GLY A 38 -9.50 -10.38 3.27
C GLY A 38 -8.90 -11.06 2.05
N LYS A 39 -9.72 -11.70 1.21
CA LYS A 39 -9.26 -12.69 0.24
C LYS A 39 -8.75 -12.15 -1.08
N VAL A 40 -9.21 -11.00 -1.57
CA VAL A 40 -8.78 -10.54 -2.90
C VAL A 40 -7.26 -10.40 -2.97
N GLY A 41 -6.64 -9.78 -1.96
CA GLY A 41 -5.18 -9.69 -1.89
C GLY A 41 -4.52 -11.06 -1.88
N ASN A 42 -4.96 -11.94 -0.96
CA ASN A 42 -4.42 -13.30 -0.84
C ASN A 42 -4.64 -14.14 -2.10
N LEU A 43 -5.79 -13.97 -2.78
CA LEU A 43 -6.09 -14.68 -4.03
C LEU A 43 -5.14 -14.23 -5.15
N ILE A 44 -4.93 -12.94 -5.30
CA ILE A 44 -3.97 -12.39 -6.28
C ILE A 44 -2.55 -12.83 -5.92
N GLN A 45 -2.14 -12.70 -4.65
CA GLN A 45 -0.82 -13.11 -4.19
C GLN A 45 -0.57 -14.60 -4.51
N LYS A 46 -1.43 -15.47 -4.02
CA LYS A 46 -1.27 -16.93 -4.17
C LYS A 46 -1.68 -17.45 -5.55
N GLY A 47 -2.86 -17.05 -6.03
CA GLY A 47 -3.46 -17.61 -7.25
C GLY A 47 -2.84 -17.03 -8.51
N TYR A 48 -2.54 -15.73 -8.52
CA TYR A 48 -2.01 -15.07 -9.70
C TYR A 48 -0.48 -15.00 -9.68
N PHE A 49 0.13 -14.48 -8.61
CA PHE A 49 1.58 -14.38 -8.52
C PHE A 49 2.28 -15.66 -8.05
N GLY A 50 1.56 -16.60 -7.44
CA GLY A 50 2.13 -17.85 -6.92
C GLY A 50 2.99 -17.67 -5.66
N ILE A 51 2.84 -16.53 -4.96
CA ILE A 51 3.58 -16.23 -3.73
C ILE A 51 2.81 -16.81 -2.55
N PRO A 52 3.46 -17.56 -1.64
CA PRO A 52 2.81 -18.07 -0.45
C PRO A 52 2.27 -16.92 0.41
N VAL A 53 1.02 -17.05 0.88
CA VAL A 53 0.48 -16.13 1.88
C VAL A 53 1.02 -16.55 3.25
N ASN A 54 1.82 -15.70 3.84
CA ASN A 54 2.43 -15.91 5.15
C ASN A 54 2.29 -14.67 6.04
N ASN A 55 2.73 -14.76 7.28
CA ASN A 55 2.78 -13.63 8.22
C ASN A 55 4.22 -13.11 8.39
N ASN A 56 5.08 -13.28 7.38
CA ASN A 56 6.45 -12.80 7.41
C ASN A 56 6.49 -11.28 7.61
N PRO A 57 7.40 -10.78 8.42
CA PRO A 57 7.64 -9.33 8.54
C PRO A 57 8.24 -8.74 7.26
N GLU A 58 8.83 -9.58 6.41
CA GLU A 58 9.50 -9.17 5.16
C GLU A 58 8.52 -8.92 4.01
N ALA A 59 8.99 -8.17 2.99
CA ALA A 59 8.24 -7.89 1.79
C ALA A 59 8.04 -9.14 0.92
N ASP A 60 6.90 -9.25 0.22
CA ASP A 60 6.46 -10.47 -0.48
C ASP A 60 7.44 -10.98 -1.54
N PHE A 61 8.17 -10.11 -2.24
CA PHE A 61 9.13 -10.47 -3.29
C PHE A 61 10.59 -10.49 -2.83
N LYS A 62 10.86 -10.35 -1.51
CA LYS A 62 12.24 -10.27 -0.98
C LYS A 62 13.08 -11.50 -1.30
N GLU A 63 12.50 -12.69 -1.22
CA GLU A 63 13.19 -13.95 -1.53
C GLU A 63 13.65 -14.03 -3.00
N LEU A 64 13.07 -13.23 -3.88
CA LEU A 64 13.47 -13.10 -5.29
C LEU A 64 14.54 -12.03 -5.50
N GLY A 65 15.09 -11.46 -4.45
CA GLY A 65 16.08 -10.39 -4.50
C GLY A 65 15.48 -8.99 -4.66
N PHE A 66 14.16 -8.86 -4.61
CA PHE A 66 13.46 -7.58 -4.74
C PHE A 66 12.66 -7.29 -3.47
N PRO A 67 13.10 -6.37 -2.60
CA PRO A 67 12.36 -6.00 -1.38
C PRO A 67 11.12 -5.17 -1.75
N MET A 68 10.15 -5.81 -2.36
CA MET A 68 8.91 -5.21 -2.83
C MET A 68 7.71 -5.94 -2.26
N GLU A 69 6.82 -5.21 -1.64
CA GLU A 69 5.55 -5.72 -1.10
C GLU A 69 4.48 -5.76 -2.19
N LEU A 70 3.54 -6.71 -2.12
CA LEU A 70 2.36 -6.75 -2.96
C LEU A 70 1.13 -6.30 -2.19
N LYS A 71 0.44 -5.28 -2.68
CA LYS A 71 -0.83 -4.82 -2.12
C LYS A 71 -1.90 -4.74 -3.20
N VAL A 72 -3.10 -5.21 -2.85
CA VAL A 72 -4.28 -5.14 -3.73
C VAL A 72 -5.37 -4.36 -3.00
N THR A 73 -5.84 -3.26 -3.57
CA THR A 73 -6.78 -2.35 -2.90
C THR A 73 -7.91 -1.91 -3.82
N PRO A 74 -9.14 -1.73 -3.31
CA PRO A 74 -10.26 -1.27 -4.12
C PRO A 74 -10.27 0.25 -4.31
N VAL A 75 -10.60 0.66 -5.52
CA VAL A 75 -11.13 2.00 -5.83
C VAL A 75 -12.60 1.88 -6.16
N LYS A 76 -13.34 2.95 -5.98
CA LYS A 76 -14.77 3.03 -6.31
C LYS A 76 -15.06 4.29 -7.11
N ARG A 77 -16.13 4.23 -7.90
CA ARG A 77 -16.66 5.38 -8.64
C ARG A 77 -17.65 6.13 -7.77
N LEU A 78 -17.52 7.45 -7.73
CA LEU A 78 -18.51 8.34 -7.12
C LEU A 78 -19.60 8.67 -8.15
N GLN A 79 -20.81 8.92 -7.68
CA GLN A 79 -21.91 9.41 -8.52
C GLN A 79 -21.63 10.81 -9.11
N LYS A 80 -20.90 11.64 -8.35
CA LYS A 80 -20.45 12.97 -8.79
C LYS A 80 -18.95 13.06 -8.62
N PRO A 81 -18.20 13.52 -9.65
CA PRO A 81 -16.76 13.74 -9.53
C PRO A 81 -16.44 14.73 -8.40
N LYS A 82 -15.33 14.50 -7.73
CA LYS A 82 -14.73 15.50 -6.83
C LYS A 82 -14.04 16.55 -7.68
N LYS A 83 -14.48 17.79 -7.59
CA LYS A 83 -13.92 18.92 -8.36
C LYS A 83 -12.42 19.06 -8.13
N GLU A 84 -11.99 18.89 -6.88
CA GLU A 84 -10.60 19.03 -6.44
C GLU A 84 -9.66 18.01 -7.10
N LEU A 85 -10.19 16.85 -7.48
CA LEU A 85 -9.40 15.77 -8.07
C LEU A 85 -9.60 15.66 -9.59
N ASN A 86 -10.55 16.40 -10.14
CA ASN A 86 -11.02 16.21 -11.53
C ASN A 86 -11.25 14.71 -11.84
N SER A 87 -11.74 13.97 -10.86
CA SER A 87 -11.92 12.51 -10.94
C SER A 87 -13.13 12.06 -10.13
N ASP A 88 -13.81 11.04 -10.65
CA ASP A 88 -14.87 10.32 -9.95
C ASP A 88 -14.36 9.07 -9.22
N LEU A 89 -13.07 8.74 -9.37
CA LEU A 89 -12.44 7.57 -8.75
C LEU A 89 -11.77 7.94 -7.42
N VAL A 90 -12.12 7.20 -6.38
CA VAL A 90 -11.56 7.38 -5.04
C VAL A 90 -11.20 6.03 -4.43
N ALA A 91 -10.20 6.04 -3.55
CA ALA A 91 -9.90 4.85 -2.74
C ALA A 91 -11.13 4.48 -1.91
N LYS A 92 -11.53 3.22 -1.95
CA LYS A 92 -12.65 2.71 -1.16
C LYS A 92 -12.27 2.42 0.28
N GLU A 93 -11.04 2.02 0.49
CA GLU A 93 -10.51 1.55 1.76
C GLU A 93 -9.14 2.19 2.03
N ARG A 94 -8.71 2.11 3.29
CA ARG A 94 -7.33 2.42 3.69
C ARG A 94 -6.36 1.38 3.14
N LEU A 95 -5.10 1.74 2.98
CA LEU A 95 -4.03 0.80 2.68
C LEU A 95 -3.36 0.37 3.99
N VAL A 96 -3.56 -0.88 4.40
CA VAL A 96 -2.87 -1.45 5.54
C VAL A 96 -1.43 -1.76 5.17
N LEU A 97 -0.47 -1.18 5.90
CA LEU A 97 0.96 -1.37 5.70
C LEU A 97 1.46 -2.61 6.45
N SER A 98 1.47 -2.55 7.79
CA SER A 98 1.92 -3.64 8.66
C SER A 98 1.23 -3.56 10.02
N MET A 99 1.23 -4.67 10.76
CA MET A 99 0.82 -4.68 12.17
C MET A 99 1.80 -3.86 13.01
N ILE A 100 1.28 -3.14 14.01
CA ILE A 100 2.10 -2.43 14.99
C ILE A 100 2.53 -3.44 16.06
N ASP A 101 3.83 -3.60 16.20
CA ASP A 101 4.38 -4.34 17.33
C ASP A 101 4.56 -3.40 18.52
N TYR A 102 3.60 -3.46 19.47
CA TYR A 102 3.61 -2.59 20.64
C TYR A 102 4.79 -2.85 21.58
N ASN A 103 5.40 -4.02 21.52
CA ASN A 103 6.51 -4.38 22.40
C ASN A 103 7.87 -3.91 21.89
N ASN A 104 8.01 -3.67 20.61
CA ASN A 104 9.27 -3.30 19.98
C ASN A 104 9.23 -1.92 19.26
N ILE A 105 8.11 -1.20 19.30
CA ILE A 105 7.97 0.10 18.61
C ILE A 105 8.94 1.17 19.14
N ASP A 106 9.44 1.02 20.34
CA ASP A 106 10.46 1.91 20.91
C ASP A 106 11.81 1.82 20.20
N LEU A 107 12.08 0.71 19.51
CA LEU A 107 13.28 0.51 18.69
C LEU A 107 13.20 1.28 17.35
N ASP A 108 12.00 1.60 16.89
CA ASP A 108 11.78 2.36 15.67
C ASP A 108 11.80 3.87 16.00
N GLU A 109 12.90 4.58 15.77
CA GLU A 109 13.03 6.00 16.07
C GLU A 109 12.27 6.90 15.10
N SER A 110 12.17 6.53 13.83
CA SER A 110 11.51 7.25 12.74
C SER A 110 10.71 6.30 11.88
N PHE A 111 9.64 6.80 11.23
CA PHE A 111 8.91 6.02 10.22
C PHE A 111 9.85 5.52 9.12
N PHE A 112 10.73 6.38 8.61
CA PHE A 112 11.59 6.10 7.46
C PHE A 112 12.79 5.19 7.77
N THR A 113 12.97 4.79 9.03
CA THR A 113 13.96 3.78 9.46
C THR A 113 13.30 2.59 10.15
N SER A 114 11.96 2.55 10.20
CA SER A 114 11.20 1.53 10.90
C SER A 114 10.99 0.27 10.06
N HIS A 115 10.66 -0.83 10.75
CA HIS A 115 10.29 -2.09 10.11
C HIS A 115 9.09 -1.96 9.14
N VAL A 116 8.14 -1.05 9.44
CA VAL A 116 7.01 -0.83 8.53
C VAL A 116 7.47 -0.18 7.23
N PHE A 117 8.44 0.73 7.30
CA PHE A 117 9.02 1.35 6.13
C PHE A 117 9.82 0.34 5.31
N GLU A 118 10.74 -0.41 5.92
CA GLU A 118 11.53 -1.46 5.25
C GLU A 118 10.64 -2.43 4.45
N LYS A 119 9.50 -2.81 5.04
CA LYS A 119 8.54 -3.70 4.37
C LYS A 119 7.82 -3.06 3.20
N THR A 120 7.52 -1.78 3.26
CA THR A 120 6.59 -1.10 2.35
C THR A 120 7.21 0.03 1.54
N GLU A 121 8.51 0.27 1.69
CA GLU A 121 9.28 1.27 0.96
C GLU A 121 8.99 1.22 -0.54
N SER A 122 8.99 0.02 -1.10
CA SER A 122 8.61 -0.25 -2.48
C SER A 122 7.43 -1.23 -2.50
N THR A 123 6.31 -0.84 -3.07
CA THR A 123 5.08 -1.63 -3.08
C THR A 123 4.53 -1.75 -4.50
N LEU A 124 4.38 -2.97 -5.01
CA LEU A 124 3.55 -3.23 -6.19
C LEU A 124 2.08 -3.08 -5.78
N LEU A 125 1.48 -1.97 -6.14
CA LEU A 125 0.12 -1.61 -5.76
C LEU A 125 -0.84 -1.82 -6.93
N MET A 126 -1.74 -2.80 -6.76
CA MET A 126 -2.76 -3.13 -7.75
C MET A 126 -4.12 -2.61 -7.28
N HIS A 127 -4.76 -1.81 -8.10
CA HIS A 127 -6.09 -1.28 -7.83
C HIS A 127 -7.14 -2.05 -8.62
N TYR A 128 -8.19 -2.52 -7.96
CA TYR A 128 -9.37 -3.05 -8.66
C TYR A 128 -10.57 -2.10 -8.51
N LEU A 129 -11.38 -2.02 -9.57
CA LEU A 129 -12.59 -1.21 -9.55
C LEU A 129 -13.69 -2.00 -8.82
N HIS A 130 -14.08 -1.50 -7.65
CA HIS A 130 -15.19 -2.06 -6.90
C HIS A 130 -16.53 -1.64 -7.52
N ASP A 131 -17.23 -2.61 -8.08
CA ASP A 131 -18.59 -2.44 -8.56
C ASP A 131 -19.57 -2.99 -7.52
N TYR A 132 -20.50 -2.15 -7.08
CA TYR A 132 -21.53 -2.54 -6.11
C TYR A 132 -22.57 -3.52 -6.67
N ASN A 133 -22.68 -3.65 -7.99
CA ASN A 133 -23.55 -4.62 -8.65
C ASN A 133 -22.94 -6.04 -8.66
N ASN A 134 -21.67 -6.18 -8.37
CA ASN A 134 -21.01 -7.48 -8.29
C ASN A 134 -21.23 -8.09 -6.91
N GLU A 135 -22.01 -9.15 -6.84
CA GLU A 135 -22.24 -9.91 -5.59
C GLU A 135 -20.96 -10.53 -5.06
N ILE A 136 -20.09 -10.99 -5.95
CA ILE A 136 -18.82 -11.63 -5.64
C ILE A 136 -17.65 -10.67 -6.00
N LYS A 137 -16.80 -10.37 -5.03
CA LYS A 137 -15.67 -9.42 -5.21
C LYS A 137 -14.70 -9.81 -6.32
N THR A 138 -14.56 -11.09 -6.59
CA THR A 138 -13.65 -11.60 -7.65
C THR A 138 -14.17 -11.34 -9.07
N GLN A 139 -15.41 -10.91 -9.23
CA GLN A 139 -15.94 -10.42 -10.52
C GLN A 139 -15.46 -9.01 -10.86
N ASN A 140 -14.93 -8.27 -9.90
CA ASN A 140 -14.36 -6.95 -10.14
C ASN A 140 -13.10 -7.07 -11.01
N LYS A 141 -12.83 -6.02 -11.78
CA LYS A 141 -11.67 -5.96 -12.69
C LYS A 141 -10.50 -5.22 -12.07
N ILE A 142 -9.29 -5.70 -12.32
CA ILE A 142 -8.09 -4.91 -12.07
C ILE A 142 -8.14 -3.68 -12.96
N LEU A 143 -8.01 -2.51 -12.36
CA LEU A 143 -8.08 -1.24 -13.07
C LEU A 143 -6.70 -0.73 -13.44
N TYR A 144 -5.77 -0.76 -12.49
CA TYR A 144 -4.46 -0.15 -12.64
C TYR A 144 -3.45 -0.75 -11.67
N SER A 145 -2.22 -0.93 -12.13
CA SER A 145 -1.10 -1.43 -11.34
C SER A 145 0.09 -0.50 -11.48
N HIS A 146 0.74 -0.17 -10.38
CA HIS A 146 1.94 0.68 -10.37
C HIS A 146 2.83 0.36 -9.18
N ILE A 147 4.09 0.81 -9.24
CA ILE A 147 4.96 0.85 -8.07
C ILE A 147 4.67 2.13 -7.28
N LEU A 148 4.44 1.97 -6.00
CA LEU A 148 4.48 3.04 -5.01
C LEU A 148 5.83 2.94 -4.30
N ASP A 149 6.67 3.96 -4.50
CA ASP A 149 7.95 4.12 -3.83
C ASP A 149 7.84 5.27 -2.82
N LEU A 150 7.96 4.96 -1.52
CA LEU A 150 7.75 5.96 -0.47
C LEU A 150 8.86 7.02 -0.42
N ASN A 151 10.05 6.75 -0.99
CA ASN A 151 11.09 7.76 -1.08
C ASN A 151 10.84 8.75 -2.20
N GLU A 152 10.35 8.29 -3.35
CA GLU A 152 10.26 9.07 -4.57
C GLU A 152 8.86 9.65 -4.82
N ASP A 153 7.81 8.96 -4.38
CA ASP A 153 6.43 9.34 -4.68
C ASP A 153 5.81 10.29 -3.66
N LEU A 154 6.46 10.45 -2.51
CA LEU A 154 6.02 11.36 -1.46
C LEU A 154 6.75 12.69 -1.57
N THR A 155 6.00 13.78 -1.38
CA THR A 155 6.58 15.11 -1.18
C THR A 155 7.26 15.22 0.18
N ASP A 156 8.17 16.17 0.34
CA ASP A 156 8.79 16.43 1.65
C ASP A 156 7.76 16.75 2.73
N MET A 157 6.69 17.45 2.36
CA MET A 157 5.59 17.74 3.29
C MET A 157 4.83 16.49 3.69
N GLU A 158 4.54 15.57 2.75
CA GLU A 158 3.89 14.29 3.07
C GLU A 158 4.78 13.44 3.97
N LYS A 159 6.09 13.41 3.70
CA LYS A 159 7.07 12.73 4.54
C LYS A 159 7.07 13.28 5.96
N ASN A 160 7.08 14.61 6.11
CA ASN A 160 7.04 15.26 7.42
C ASN A 160 5.74 14.93 8.17
N ILE A 161 4.58 14.94 7.48
CA ILE A 161 3.29 14.60 8.11
C ILE A 161 3.26 13.11 8.52
N ILE A 162 3.79 12.22 7.69
CA ILE A 162 3.86 10.79 8.02
C ILE A 162 4.75 10.56 9.24
N GLU A 163 5.87 11.27 9.31
CA GLU A 163 6.76 11.22 10.47
C GLU A 163 6.06 11.74 11.74
N GLU A 164 5.39 12.91 11.67
CA GLU A 164 4.61 13.44 12.78
C GLU A 164 3.55 12.42 13.25
N ASP A 165 2.79 11.84 12.32
CA ASP A 165 1.76 10.86 12.60
C ASP A 165 2.35 9.61 13.26
N PHE A 166 3.51 9.15 12.78
CA PHE A 166 4.24 8.02 13.35
C PHE A 166 4.65 8.30 14.80
N GLN A 167 5.23 9.47 15.05
CA GLN A 167 5.64 9.87 16.40
C GLN A 167 4.44 10.01 17.36
N ILE A 168 3.30 10.50 16.90
CA ILE A 168 2.07 10.55 17.70
C ILE A 168 1.64 9.13 18.11
N ILE A 169 1.65 8.18 17.17
CA ILE A 169 1.26 6.79 17.43
C ILE A 169 2.27 6.13 18.38
N ARG A 170 3.56 6.26 18.06
CA ARG A 170 4.67 5.73 18.85
C ARG A 170 4.63 6.23 20.29
N ASN A 171 4.54 7.54 20.48
CA ASN A 171 4.52 8.16 21.79
C ASN A 171 3.33 7.69 22.64
N LYS A 172 2.13 7.58 22.05
CA LYS A 172 0.98 7.01 22.77
C LYS A 172 1.23 5.58 23.26
N ILE A 173 1.95 4.76 22.48
CA ILE A 173 2.24 3.39 22.87
C ILE A 173 3.29 3.33 23.98
N ILE A 174 4.44 4.00 23.81
CA ILE A 174 5.54 3.95 24.79
C ILE A 174 5.20 4.64 26.11
N THR A 175 4.24 5.56 26.13
CA THR A 175 3.72 6.20 27.36
C THR A 175 2.56 5.42 27.99
N GLY A 176 2.26 4.20 27.52
CA GLY A 176 1.24 3.34 28.14
C GLY A 176 -0.20 3.61 27.67
N ASN A 177 -0.41 4.50 26.69
CA ASN A 177 -1.73 4.96 26.25
C ASN A 177 -2.18 4.36 24.92
N ALA A 178 -1.69 3.16 24.55
CA ALA A 178 -2.11 2.49 23.29
C ALA A 178 -3.62 2.21 23.21
N HIS A 179 -4.30 2.08 24.35
CA HIS A 179 -5.74 1.89 24.42
C HIS A 179 -6.54 3.11 23.93
N GLU A 180 -5.94 4.30 23.95
CA GLU A 180 -6.53 5.57 23.47
C GLU A 180 -6.26 5.84 21.98
N LEU A 181 -5.50 4.99 21.29
CA LEU A 181 -5.22 5.20 19.88
C LEU A 181 -6.51 5.29 19.06
N SER A 182 -6.61 6.32 18.24
CA SER A 182 -7.72 6.56 17.31
C SER A 182 -7.19 6.98 15.94
N GLU A 183 -7.91 6.63 14.89
CA GLU A 183 -7.60 7.09 13.53
C GLU A 183 -7.71 8.62 13.38
N SER A 184 -8.47 9.28 14.25
CA SER A 184 -8.62 10.75 14.25
C SER A 184 -7.42 11.48 14.79
N ASN A 185 -6.48 10.81 15.46
CA ASN A 185 -5.30 11.44 16.04
C ASN A 185 -4.28 11.92 15.01
N THR A 186 -4.37 11.47 13.79
CA THR A 186 -3.34 11.59 12.74
C THR A 186 -3.93 12.09 11.43
N LYS A 187 -3.10 12.49 10.46
CA LYS A 187 -3.52 13.08 9.18
C LYS A 187 -3.44 12.10 8.01
N ILE A 188 -2.29 11.45 7.81
CA ILE A 188 -1.99 10.52 6.69
C ILE A 188 -1.86 9.08 7.20
N LEU A 189 -0.93 8.83 8.11
CA LEU A 189 -0.68 7.52 8.70
C LEU A 189 -1.58 7.33 9.92
N ALA A 190 -2.27 6.21 10.01
CA ALA A 190 -3.19 5.95 11.11
C ALA A 190 -2.95 4.59 11.76
N ALA A 191 -3.18 4.50 13.09
CA ALA A 191 -3.23 3.26 13.83
C ALA A 191 -4.65 2.68 13.78
N THR A 192 -4.91 1.80 12.81
CA THR A 192 -6.24 1.26 12.57
C THR A 192 -6.46 -0.08 13.25
N THR A 193 -7.64 -0.29 13.82
CA THR A 193 -7.97 -1.61 14.39
C THR A 193 -7.99 -2.66 13.30
N LYS A 194 -7.33 -3.79 13.55
CA LYS A 194 -7.30 -4.94 12.65
C LYS A 194 -8.04 -6.11 13.26
N GLY A 195 -8.84 -6.83 12.44
CA GLY A 195 -9.63 -7.99 12.86
C GLY A 195 -11.13 -7.68 12.93
N GLN A 196 -11.93 -8.76 12.90
CA GLN A 196 -13.38 -8.65 13.08
C GLN A 196 -13.68 -8.34 14.55
N GLY A 197 -14.53 -7.37 14.76
CA GLY A 197 -15.22 -6.80 15.93
C GLY A 197 -14.86 -7.21 17.39
N ASN A 198 -14.39 -8.42 17.63
CA ASN A 198 -14.23 -9.02 18.95
C ASN A 198 -12.77 -9.38 19.32
N GLN A 199 -11.77 -8.72 18.73
CA GLN A 199 -10.40 -8.95 19.20
C GLN A 199 -10.28 -8.54 20.68
N LYS A 200 -9.89 -9.51 21.51
CA LYS A 200 -9.58 -9.25 22.92
C LYS A 200 -8.35 -8.32 22.99
N PRO A 201 -8.42 -7.25 23.78
CA PRO A 201 -7.25 -6.44 24.08
C PRO A 201 -6.11 -7.31 24.64
N ARG A 202 -4.87 -6.95 24.33
CA ARG A 202 -3.66 -7.68 24.76
C ARG A 202 -2.81 -6.81 25.64
N THR A 203 -2.05 -7.46 26.52
CA THR A 203 -0.99 -6.84 27.30
C THR A 203 0.15 -6.40 26.39
N TYR A 204 0.90 -5.40 26.80
CA TYR A 204 2.13 -4.94 26.16
C TYR A 204 3.06 -4.30 27.20
N LYS A 205 4.37 -4.22 26.91
CA LYS A 205 5.40 -3.91 27.91
C LYS A 205 5.29 -2.52 28.57
N PHE A 206 4.56 -1.60 27.96
CA PHE A 206 4.50 -0.20 28.44
C PHE A 206 3.28 0.12 29.31
N SER A 207 2.36 -0.83 29.55
CA SER A 207 1.14 -0.56 30.33
C SER A 207 0.50 -1.84 30.85
N ASP A 208 -0.10 -1.73 32.03
CA ASP A 208 -0.99 -2.78 32.58
C ASP A 208 -2.39 -2.73 31.95
N ILE A 209 -2.71 -1.65 31.22
CA ILE A 209 -3.98 -1.50 30.51
C ILE A 209 -3.88 -2.17 29.14
N ASN A 210 -4.69 -3.19 28.92
CA ASN A 210 -4.72 -3.91 27.66
C ASN A 210 -5.18 -3.03 26.50
N ALA A 211 -4.55 -3.17 25.34
CA ALA A 211 -4.90 -2.45 24.12
C ALA A 211 -5.30 -3.39 22.97
N LYS A 212 -6.19 -2.93 22.09
CA LYS A 212 -6.56 -3.66 20.86
C LYS A 212 -5.39 -3.63 19.88
N GLY A 213 -5.14 -4.78 19.22
CA GLY A 213 -4.15 -4.83 18.13
C GLY A 213 -4.50 -3.87 17.00
N ARG A 214 -3.51 -3.11 16.53
CA ARG A 214 -3.66 -2.15 15.44
C ARG A 214 -2.59 -2.36 14.36
N ALA A 215 -2.86 -1.80 13.20
CA ALA A 215 -1.93 -1.78 12.09
C ALA A 215 -1.68 -0.33 11.66
N PHE A 216 -0.47 -0.04 11.20
CA PHE A 216 -0.20 1.16 10.42
C PHE A 216 -0.95 1.09 9.10
N SER A 217 -1.61 2.18 8.73
CA SER A 217 -2.37 2.24 7.49
C SER A 217 -2.37 3.66 6.93
N PHE A 218 -2.25 3.80 5.61
CA PHE A 218 -2.55 5.08 4.97
C PHE A 218 -4.06 5.27 4.86
N LYS A 219 -4.52 6.46 5.22
CA LYS A 219 -5.94 6.82 5.20
C LYS A 219 -6.52 6.82 3.78
N PRO A 220 -7.85 6.56 3.62
CA PRO A 220 -8.48 6.55 2.30
C PRO A 220 -8.37 7.88 1.55
N SER A 221 -8.36 9.02 2.23
CA SER A 221 -8.15 10.34 1.63
C SER A 221 -6.78 10.42 0.95
N PHE A 222 -5.73 10.03 1.66
CA PHE A 222 -4.37 10.02 1.13
C PHE A 222 -4.22 9.01 -0.02
N MET A 223 -4.77 7.80 0.13
CA MET A 223 -4.77 6.82 -0.94
C MET A 223 -5.52 7.29 -2.19
N THR A 224 -6.56 8.11 -2.03
CA THR A 224 -7.26 8.74 -3.15
C THR A 224 -6.35 9.70 -3.90
N LEU A 225 -5.54 10.49 -3.19
CA LEU A 225 -4.56 11.40 -3.80
C LEU A 225 -3.48 10.63 -4.55
N LEU A 226 -2.84 9.66 -3.90
CA LEU A 226 -1.80 8.83 -4.52
C LEU A 226 -2.31 8.13 -5.77
N PHE A 227 -3.51 7.54 -5.71
CA PHE A 227 -4.13 6.88 -6.86
C PHE A 227 -4.34 7.87 -8.02
N ASN A 228 -4.98 9.01 -7.76
CA ASN A 228 -5.26 9.98 -8.82
C ASN A 228 -3.99 10.63 -9.39
N ARG A 229 -2.97 10.81 -8.56
CA ARG A 229 -1.64 11.28 -8.99
C ARG A 229 -1.01 10.33 -10.01
N LYS A 230 -1.09 9.03 -9.75
CA LYS A 230 -0.51 7.99 -10.60
C LYS A 230 -1.39 7.64 -11.81
N TYR A 231 -2.69 7.52 -11.61
CA TYR A 231 -3.63 7.04 -12.62
C TYR A 231 -4.07 8.13 -13.61
N ASN A 232 -4.44 9.30 -13.08
CA ASN A 232 -5.02 10.36 -13.91
C ASN A 232 -4.04 11.47 -14.29
N ASN A 233 -2.80 11.46 -13.78
CA ASN A 233 -1.90 12.62 -13.82
C ASN A 233 -2.65 13.90 -13.37
N ALA A 234 -3.50 13.76 -12.35
CA ALA A 234 -4.44 14.79 -11.97
C ALA A 234 -3.70 16.01 -11.43
N LYS A 235 -3.94 17.17 -12.05
CA LYS A 235 -3.65 18.46 -11.43
C LYS A 235 -4.51 18.57 -10.18
N ILE A 236 -3.88 18.66 -9.02
CA ILE A 236 -4.59 18.91 -7.78
C ILE A 236 -4.91 20.41 -7.81
N ILE A 237 -6.20 20.69 -7.95
CA ILE A 237 -6.68 22.07 -7.87
C ILE A 237 -6.84 22.37 -6.39
N THR A 238 -6.11 23.37 -5.88
CA THR A 238 -6.23 23.85 -4.51
C THR A 238 -7.66 24.31 -4.24
N PRO A 239 -8.31 23.86 -3.16
CA PRO A 239 -9.59 24.40 -2.76
C PRO A 239 -9.44 25.86 -2.37
N LYS A 240 -10.26 26.75 -2.91
CA LYS A 240 -10.28 28.18 -2.60
C LYS A 240 -10.78 28.51 -1.19
N SER A 241 -11.01 27.56 -0.32
CA SER A 241 -11.54 27.79 1.04
C SER A 241 -10.56 27.31 2.09
N GLY A 242 -10.11 28.23 2.94
CA GLY A 242 -9.15 28.10 4.04
C GLY A 242 -9.46 27.07 5.15
N LYS A 243 -10.00 25.92 4.82
CA LYS A 243 -9.96 24.75 5.67
C LYS A 243 -8.69 23.99 5.30
N SER A 244 -7.85 23.73 6.29
CA SER A 244 -6.64 22.92 6.20
C SER A 244 -7.02 21.48 5.83
N ASP A 245 -7.44 21.30 4.60
CA ASP A 245 -7.67 20.00 4.02
C ASP A 245 -6.32 19.48 3.49
N ILE A 246 -6.06 18.22 3.69
CA ILE A 246 -4.85 17.54 3.20
C ILE A 246 -4.59 17.86 1.71
N PHE A 247 -5.64 18.19 0.96
CA PHE A 247 -5.60 18.58 -0.44
C PHE A 247 -4.91 19.93 -0.71
N SER A 248 -4.80 20.82 0.27
CA SER A 248 -4.13 22.13 0.10
C SER A 248 -2.61 22.04 0.01
N PHE A 249 -2.05 20.87 0.25
CA PHE A 249 -0.61 20.63 0.33
C PHE A 249 0.04 20.15 -0.98
N PHE A 250 -0.71 20.00 -2.08
CA PHE A 250 -0.26 19.21 -3.22
C PHE A 250 -0.03 19.97 -4.53
N GLU A 251 0.37 21.22 -4.49
CA GLU A 251 0.50 22.06 -5.71
C GLU A 251 1.64 21.65 -6.69
N GLU A 252 2.63 20.86 -6.28
CA GLU A 252 3.90 20.77 -7.02
C GLU A 252 4.16 19.54 -7.91
N ILE A 253 3.26 18.51 -7.97
CA ILE A 253 3.70 17.22 -8.52
C ILE A 253 2.92 16.74 -9.76
N VAL A 254 2.69 17.59 -10.70
CA VAL A 254 1.74 17.23 -11.78
C VAL A 254 2.36 16.62 -13.02
N ASP A 255 3.56 16.93 -13.38
CA ASP A 255 4.12 16.53 -14.68
C ASP A 255 5.07 15.33 -14.65
N LYS A 256 5.40 14.82 -13.45
CA LYS A 256 6.48 13.83 -13.25
C LYS A 256 6.19 12.43 -13.82
N TYR A 257 4.93 12.06 -14.02
CA TYR A 257 4.57 10.65 -14.28
C TYR A 257 3.80 10.38 -15.57
N LYS A 258 3.68 11.36 -16.44
CA LYS A 258 2.93 11.23 -17.68
C LYS A 258 3.65 10.32 -18.68
N GLY A 259 3.03 9.18 -18.99
CA GLY A 259 3.56 8.26 -20.00
C GLY A 259 4.72 7.35 -19.56
N ILE A 260 5.02 7.27 -18.27
CA ILE A 260 6.10 6.42 -17.77
C ILE A 260 5.68 4.95 -17.75
N ASN A 261 6.47 4.09 -18.37
CA ASN A 261 6.35 2.65 -18.24
C ASN A 261 6.67 2.24 -16.80
N ILE A 262 5.84 1.36 -16.22
CA ILE A 262 6.00 0.90 -14.83
C ILE A 262 7.38 0.32 -14.56
N TYR A 263 7.91 -0.45 -15.51
CA TYR A 263 9.24 -1.07 -15.41
C TYR A 263 10.34 -0.02 -15.50
N GLU A 264 10.29 0.85 -16.48
CA GLU A 264 11.27 1.93 -16.65
C GLU A 264 11.30 2.86 -15.44
N ASP A 265 10.13 3.24 -14.91
CA ASP A 265 10.03 4.05 -13.71
C ASP A 265 10.69 3.36 -12.50
N TYR A 266 10.42 2.08 -12.29
CA TYR A 266 11.04 1.30 -11.23
C TYR A 266 12.56 1.22 -11.37
N ILE A 267 13.07 0.83 -12.55
CA ILE A 267 14.51 0.68 -12.79
C ILE A 267 15.24 2.01 -12.60
N GLN A 268 14.71 3.10 -13.13
CA GLN A 268 15.34 4.42 -12.98
C GLN A 268 15.46 4.85 -11.52
N ARG A 269 14.44 4.55 -10.70
CA ARG A 269 14.46 4.84 -9.26
C ARG A 269 15.53 4.02 -8.53
N ARG A 270 15.61 2.73 -8.81
CA ARG A 270 16.61 1.83 -8.19
C ARG A 270 18.05 2.22 -8.55
N LEU A 271 18.29 2.59 -9.79
CA LEU A 271 19.60 3.09 -10.23
C LEU A 271 20.01 4.39 -9.51
N LYS A 272 19.07 5.33 -9.31
CA LYS A 272 19.32 6.56 -8.54
C LYS A 272 19.66 6.28 -7.08
N GLN A 273 19.09 5.24 -6.49
CA GLN A 273 19.38 4.79 -5.12
C GLN A 273 20.68 3.98 -5.01
N GLY A 274 21.44 3.80 -6.11
CA GLY A 274 22.66 2.99 -6.14
C GLY A 274 22.40 1.48 -6.02
N ILE A 275 21.17 1.05 -6.19
CA ILE A 275 20.78 -0.36 -6.14
C ILE A 275 20.80 -0.89 -7.57
N HIS A 276 21.77 -1.73 -7.88
CA HIS A 276 21.88 -2.39 -9.18
C HIS A 276 21.02 -3.65 -9.21
N GLU A 277 20.51 -4.01 -10.40
CA GLU A 277 19.89 -5.31 -10.62
C GLU A 277 20.86 -6.45 -10.25
N PRO A 278 20.35 -7.59 -9.73
CA PRO A 278 21.19 -8.77 -9.55
C PRO A 278 21.80 -9.10 -10.91
N LYS A 279 23.12 -9.13 -10.99
CA LYS A 279 23.83 -9.55 -12.21
C LYS A 279 23.34 -10.96 -12.55
N ASP A 280 22.85 -11.15 -13.76
CA ASP A 280 22.60 -12.47 -14.31
C ASP A 280 23.80 -13.37 -14.01
N ASN A 281 23.59 -14.44 -13.24
CA ASN A 281 24.56 -15.53 -13.06
C ASN A 281 24.70 -16.33 -14.36
N LYS A 282 25.11 -15.67 -15.45
CA LYS A 282 25.49 -16.31 -16.73
C LYS A 282 26.98 -16.48 -16.85
N SER A 283 27.68 -16.84 -15.78
CA SER A 283 29.08 -17.23 -15.91
C SER A 283 29.50 -18.19 -14.82
N MET A 284 28.90 -19.36 -14.79
CA MET A 284 29.51 -20.56 -14.19
C MET A 284 29.02 -21.78 -14.98
N ASN A 285 29.52 -21.93 -16.19
CA ASN A 285 29.72 -23.20 -16.90
C ASN A 285 30.56 -22.88 -18.13
N ALA A 286 31.87 -22.86 -17.93
CA ALA A 286 32.90 -23.10 -18.93
C ALA A 286 33.95 -24.01 -18.29
#